data_5f38c899cc8c0a4b800a6dfadc252d24
#
_entry.id   5f38c899cc8c0a4b800a6dfadc252d24
#
_cell.length_a   1.000
_cell.length_b   1.000
_cell.length_c   1.000
_cell.angle_alpha   90.00
_cell.angle_beta   90.00
_cell.angle_gamma   90.00
#
_symmetry.space_group_name_H-M   'P 1'
#
loop_
_entity.id
_entity.type
_entity.pdbx_description
1 polymer ?
#
loop_
_entity_poly.entity_id
_entity_poly.type
_entity_poly.pdbx_seq_one_letter_code
_entity_poly.pdbx_strand_id
1 'polypeptide(L)'
;MDTEFSTVLQRASVLSVVLQRVGYALWQLAECEDAAAHFLVLRAHATLGMGEASGEALLTKARHRTFGSLLTELAKRGIVDGELETRLNHLLKERNWLVHHSKRENRGVINHPDRVASLVARLDKIAEDATELQNELGQAVERFAVESGVDRDLVDREAQELAESWGYYF
;
A
#
# COMPACT_ATOMS: atom_id res chain seq x y z
N MET A 1 -41.17 -7.77 18.13
CA MET A 1 -40.51 -8.51 17.03
C MET A 1 -39.79 -7.58 16.06
N ASP A 2 -40.42 -6.44 15.67
CA ASP A 2 -39.80 -5.48 14.73
C ASP A 2 -38.54 -4.76 15.22
N THR A 3 -38.48 -4.43 16.52
CA THR A 3 -37.35 -3.69 17.10
C THR A 3 -36.06 -4.53 17.16
N GLU A 4 -36.17 -5.82 17.45
CA GLU A 4 -35.04 -6.73 17.53
C GLU A 4 -34.45 -7.02 16.13
N PHE A 5 -35.31 -7.23 15.15
CA PHE A 5 -34.93 -7.41 13.75
C PHE A 5 -34.24 -6.15 13.19
N SER A 6 -34.77 -4.96 13.47
CA SER A 6 -34.16 -3.68 13.09
C SER A 6 -32.76 -3.51 13.69
N THR A 7 -32.56 -3.87 14.95
CA THR A 7 -31.26 -3.80 15.62
C THR A 7 -30.23 -4.76 14.98
N VAL A 8 -30.66 -5.97 14.60
CA VAL A 8 -29.77 -6.94 13.92
C VAL A 8 -29.35 -6.43 12.56
N LEU A 9 -30.27 -5.87 11.76
CA LEU A 9 -29.95 -5.29 10.46
C LEU A 9 -28.98 -4.10 10.56
N GLN A 10 -29.19 -3.22 11.54
CA GLN A 10 -28.31 -2.08 11.79
C GLN A 10 -26.89 -2.56 12.15
N ARG A 11 -26.75 -3.54 13.01
CA ARG A 11 -25.43 -4.13 13.36
C ARG A 11 -24.75 -4.76 12.15
N ALA A 12 -25.50 -5.49 11.32
CA ALA A 12 -24.98 -6.09 10.11
C ALA A 12 -24.47 -5.02 9.11
N SER A 13 -25.21 -3.93 8.95
CA SER A 13 -24.81 -2.80 8.11
C SER A 13 -23.52 -2.15 8.61
N VAL A 14 -23.42 -1.86 9.91
CA VAL A 14 -22.19 -1.29 10.51
C VAL A 14 -21.00 -2.23 10.33
N LEU A 15 -21.18 -3.53 10.56
CA LEU A 15 -20.12 -4.52 10.34
C LEU A 15 -19.66 -4.57 8.89
N SER A 16 -20.60 -4.49 7.93
CA SER A 16 -20.28 -4.45 6.50
C SER A 16 -19.40 -3.25 6.16
N VAL A 17 -19.74 -2.05 6.66
CA VAL A 17 -18.91 -0.85 6.46
C VAL A 17 -17.51 -1.04 7.00
N VAL A 18 -17.37 -1.54 8.22
CA VAL A 18 -16.04 -1.77 8.84
C VAL A 18 -15.24 -2.78 8.02
N LEU A 19 -15.84 -3.89 7.57
CA LEU A 19 -15.15 -4.90 6.78
C LEU A 19 -14.72 -4.37 5.40
N GLN A 20 -15.54 -3.54 4.75
CA GLN A 20 -15.16 -2.88 3.50
C GLN A 20 -13.95 -1.96 3.70
N ARG A 21 -13.92 -1.16 4.78
CA ARG A 21 -12.78 -0.28 5.07
C ARG A 21 -11.50 -1.06 5.41
N VAL A 22 -11.63 -2.14 6.18
CA VAL A 22 -10.49 -3.05 6.43
C VAL A 22 -9.95 -3.64 5.13
N GLY A 23 -10.82 -4.15 4.27
CA GLY A 23 -10.44 -4.70 2.97
C GLY A 23 -9.74 -3.67 2.09
N TYR A 24 -10.30 -2.46 1.99
CA TYR A 24 -9.71 -1.37 1.23
C TYR A 24 -8.35 -0.94 1.76
N ALA A 25 -8.21 -0.75 3.08
CA ALA A 25 -6.92 -0.40 3.69
C ALA A 25 -5.86 -1.48 3.46
N LEU A 26 -6.22 -2.77 3.57
CA LEU A 26 -5.30 -3.88 3.27
C LEU A 26 -4.87 -3.90 1.81
N TRP A 27 -5.78 -3.60 0.88
CA TRP A 27 -5.45 -3.49 -0.54
C TRP A 27 -4.44 -2.38 -0.80
N GLN A 28 -4.72 -1.15 -0.31
CA GLN A 28 -3.80 -0.02 -0.49
C GLN A 28 -2.42 -0.27 0.15
N LEU A 29 -2.38 -0.93 1.30
CA LEU A 29 -1.13 -1.36 1.92
C LEU A 29 -0.35 -2.34 1.03
N ALA A 30 -1.02 -3.31 0.42
CA ALA A 30 -0.37 -4.27 -0.48
C ALA A 30 0.22 -3.58 -1.72
N GLU A 31 -0.50 -2.63 -2.32
CA GLU A 31 -0.01 -1.81 -3.43
C GLU A 31 1.21 -0.98 -3.04
N CYS A 32 1.21 -0.37 -1.85
CA CYS A 32 2.35 0.38 -1.34
C CYS A 32 3.56 -0.54 -1.05
N GLU A 33 3.34 -1.74 -0.51
CA GLU A 33 4.40 -2.75 -0.31
C GLU A 33 5.02 -3.16 -1.65
N ASP A 34 4.21 -3.33 -2.71
CA ASP A 34 4.68 -3.65 -4.06
C ASP A 34 5.47 -2.50 -4.69
N ALA A 35 4.98 -1.26 -4.56
CA ALA A 35 5.71 -0.08 -5.00
C ALA A 35 7.07 0.07 -4.31
N ALA A 36 7.16 -0.23 -3.02
CA ALA A 36 8.41 -0.22 -2.27
C ALA A 36 9.39 -1.32 -2.76
N ALA A 37 8.86 -2.49 -3.14
CA ALA A 37 9.68 -3.56 -3.73
C ALA A 37 10.25 -3.15 -5.09
N HIS A 38 9.44 -2.56 -5.97
CA HIS A 38 9.87 -2.01 -7.25
C HIS A 38 10.94 -0.92 -7.06
N PHE A 39 10.69 0.02 -6.16
CA PHE A 39 11.64 1.10 -5.87
C PHE A 39 12.98 0.57 -5.37
N LEU A 40 12.97 -0.44 -4.48
CA LEU A 40 14.20 -1.09 -4.02
C LEU A 40 14.96 -1.75 -5.18
N VAL A 41 14.27 -2.52 -6.03
CA VAL A 41 14.91 -3.23 -7.14
C VAL A 41 15.52 -2.23 -8.11
N LEU A 42 14.77 -1.22 -8.51
CA LEU A 42 15.26 -0.23 -9.46
C LEU A 42 16.46 0.55 -8.92
N ARG A 43 16.39 1.03 -7.68
CA ARG A 43 17.43 1.88 -7.08
C ARG A 43 18.67 1.12 -6.62
N ALA A 44 18.53 -0.15 -6.25
CA ALA A 44 19.61 -0.93 -5.65
C ALA A 44 20.22 -1.99 -6.56
N HIS A 45 19.49 -2.46 -7.57
CA HIS A 45 19.87 -3.63 -8.35
C HIS A 45 19.79 -3.47 -9.86
N ALA A 46 18.95 -2.52 -10.36
CA ALA A 46 18.84 -2.32 -11.80
C ALA A 46 20.15 -1.78 -12.37
N THR A 47 20.56 -2.33 -13.51
CA THR A 47 21.73 -1.89 -14.27
C THR A 47 21.37 -1.75 -15.73
N LEU A 48 21.98 -0.80 -16.43
CA LEU A 48 21.77 -0.62 -17.86
C LEU A 48 22.06 -1.93 -18.61
N GLY A 49 21.11 -2.36 -19.45
CA GLY A 49 21.21 -3.62 -20.18
C GLY A 49 20.78 -4.87 -19.40
N MET A 50 20.27 -4.72 -18.18
CA MET A 50 19.61 -5.81 -17.48
C MET A 50 18.36 -6.23 -18.28
N GLY A 51 18.32 -7.48 -18.75
CA GLY A 51 17.16 -7.98 -19.47
C GLY A 51 15.95 -8.16 -18.55
N GLU A 52 14.75 -8.11 -19.15
CA GLU A 52 13.45 -8.22 -18.47
C GLU A 52 13.39 -9.42 -17.49
N ALA A 53 13.80 -10.62 -17.93
CA ALA A 53 13.79 -11.81 -17.08
C ALA A 53 14.62 -11.67 -15.80
N SER A 54 15.75 -10.95 -15.87
CA SER A 54 16.59 -10.70 -14.68
C SER A 54 15.95 -9.69 -13.75
N GLY A 55 15.32 -8.65 -14.31
CA GLY A 55 14.55 -7.66 -13.54
C GLY A 55 13.38 -8.30 -12.80
N GLU A 56 12.60 -9.14 -13.49
CA GLU A 56 11.45 -9.84 -12.92
C GLU A 56 11.86 -10.82 -11.81
N ALA A 57 12.98 -11.55 -11.99
CA ALA A 57 13.50 -12.43 -10.93
C ALA A 57 13.89 -11.65 -9.65
N LEU A 58 14.47 -10.46 -9.79
CA LEU A 58 14.79 -9.59 -8.66
C LEU A 58 13.54 -9.05 -7.98
N LEU A 59 12.54 -8.64 -8.77
CA LEU A 59 11.27 -8.13 -8.26
C LEU A 59 10.50 -9.23 -7.50
N THR A 60 10.38 -10.41 -8.08
CA THR A 60 9.79 -11.57 -7.41
C THR A 60 10.47 -11.84 -6.06
N LYS A 61 11.79 -11.82 -6.01
CA LYS A 61 12.54 -11.98 -4.76
C LYS A 61 12.27 -10.85 -3.76
N ALA A 62 12.12 -9.61 -4.22
CA ALA A 62 11.80 -8.48 -3.37
C ALA A 62 10.37 -8.59 -2.80
N ARG A 63 9.39 -8.96 -3.61
CA ARG A 63 7.98 -9.18 -3.22
C ARG A 63 7.80 -10.27 -2.16
N HIS A 64 8.68 -11.25 -2.11
CA HIS A 64 8.68 -12.28 -1.04
C HIS A 64 9.23 -11.79 0.30
N ARG A 65 9.75 -10.59 0.38
CA ARG A 65 10.23 -10.00 1.64
C ARG A 65 9.07 -9.39 2.42
N THR A 66 9.23 -9.28 3.74
CA THR A 66 8.29 -8.51 4.55
C THR A 66 8.49 -7.01 4.32
N PHE A 67 7.41 -6.23 4.43
CA PHE A 67 7.49 -4.76 4.30
C PHE A 67 8.58 -4.17 5.19
N GLY A 68 8.66 -4.57 6.47
CA GLY A 68 9.70 -4.11 7.38
C GLY A 68 11.13 -4.43 6.89
N SER A 69 11.35 -5.59 6.24
CA SER A 69 12.67 -5.92 5.70
C SER A 69 13.01 -5.13 4.43
N LEU A 70 12.01 -4.77 3.63
CA LEU A 70 12.19 -3.85 2.49
C LEU A 70 12.62 -2.46 2.99
N LEU A 71 11.90 -1.90 3.97
CA LEU A 71 12.21 -0.59 4.53
C LEU A 71 13.60 -0.55 5.18
N THR A 72 13.97 -1.61 5.91
CA THR A 72 15.31 -1.73 6.49
C THR A 72 16.41 -1.68 5.42
N GLU A 73 16.20 -2.36 4.29
CA GLU A 73 17.17 -2.36 3.18
C GLU A 73 17.25 -1.00 2.48
N LEU A 74 16.09 -0.35 2.23
CA LEU A 74 16.03 0.99 1.65
C LEU A 74 16.79 2.01 2.50
N ALA A 75 16.55 2.01 3.82
CA ALA A 75 17.22 2.88 4.77
C ALA A 75 18.73 2.59 4.84
N LYS A 76 19.13 1.32 4.96
CA LYS A 76 20.53 0.90 5.01
C LYS A 76 21.34 1.34 3.79
N ARG A 77 20.70 1.42 2.63
CA ARG A 77 21.32 1.86 1.38
C ARG A 77 21.27 3.37 1.18
N GLY A 78 20.62 4.12 2.05
CA GLY A 78 20.40 5.56 1.90
C GLY A 78 19.56 5.92 0.67
N ILE A 79 18.64 5.02 0.27
CA ILE A 79 17.78 5.22 -0.89
C ILE A 79 16.58 6.11 -0.54
N VAL A 80 16.12 6.07 0.70
CA VAL A 80 15.06 6.92 1.24
C VAL A 80 15.66 8.00 2.12
N ASP A 81 15.09 9.20 2.08
CA ASP A 81 15.43 10.30 2.98
C ASP A 81 14.72 10.20 4.33
N GLY A 82 15.09 11.06 5.29
CA GLY A 82 14.58 11.01 6.66
C GLY A 82 13.07 11.22 6.78
N GLU A 83 12.44 12.01 5.91
CA GLU A 83 11.00 12.25 5.91
C GLU A 83 10.25 11.05 5.33
N LEU A 84 10.64 10.60 4.15
CA LEU A 84 10.05 9.43 3.51
C LEU A 84 10.22 8.17 4.37
N GLU A 85 11.42 7.97 4.94
CA GLU A 85 11.70 6.87 5.88
C GLU A 85 10.76 6.91 7.09
N THR A 86 10.53 8.10 7.66
CA THR A 86 9.64 8.28 8.82
C THR A 86 8.20 7.91 8.47
N ARG A 87 7.68 8.37 7.33
CA ARG A 87 6.33 8.07 6.85
C ARG A 87 6.14 6.59 6.55
N LEU A 88 7.09 5.95 5.87
CA LEU A 88 7.08 4.51 5.60
C LEU A 88 7.11 3.68 6.90
N ASN A 89 7.92 4.06 7.87
CA ASN A 89 7.96 3.39 9.18
C ASN A 89 6.67 3.62 9.99
N HIS A 90 6.02 4.77 9.84
CA HIS A 90 4.68 4.98 10.42
C HIS A 90 3.65 4.04 9.79
N LEU A 91 3.62 3.97 8.46
CA LEU A 91 2.72 3.07 7.73
C LEU A 91 2.96 1.59 8.10
N LEU A 92 4.22 1.17 8.28
CA LEU A 92 4.55 -0.17 8.76
C LEU A 92 3.94 -0.47 10.14
N LYS A 93 3.95 0.50 11.07
CA LYS A 93 3.33 0.35 12.39
C LYS A 93 1.82 0.19 12.27
N GLU A 94 1.16 1.01 11.46
CA GLU A 94 -0.27 0.95 11.22
C GLU A 94 -0.68 -0.37 10.52
N ARG A 95 0.09 -0.82 9.54
CA ARG A 95 -0.08 -2.13 8.90
C ARG A 95 -0.02 -3.27 9.91
N ASN A 96 0.99 -3.26 10.78
CA ASN A 96 1.15 -4.30 11.80
C ASN A 96 0.02 -4.24 12.84
N TRP A 97 -0.43 -3.05 13.22
CA TRP A 97 -1.62 -2.91 14.05
C TRP A 97 -2.86 -3.49 13.36
N LEU A 98 -3.10 -3.13 12.10
CA LEU A 98 -4.27 -3.60 11.35
C LEU A 98 -4.31 -5.13 11.28
N VAL A 99 -3.20 -5.77 10.94
CA VAL A 99 -3.12 -7.22 10.72
C VAL A 99 -3.16 -8.00 12.05
N HIS A 100 -2.45 -7.53 13.10
CA HIS A 100 -2.22 -8.34 14.28
C HIS A 100 -3.04 -7.93 15.51
N HIS A 101 -3.48 -6.67 15.59
CA HIS A 101 -4.06 -6.10 16.80
C HIS A 101 -5.49 -5.60 16.64
N SER A 102 -5.86 -5.11 15.44
CA SER A 102 -7.14 -4.41 15.21
C SER A 102 -8.36 -5.23 15.65
N LYS A 103 -8.42 -6.50 15.29
CA LYS A 103 -9.54 -7.40 15.67
C LYS A 103 -9.69 -7.56 17.19
N ARG A 104 -8.58 -7.69 17.91
CA ARG A 104 -8.60 -7.87 19.37
C ARG A 104 -9.02 -6.60 20.08
N GLU A 105 -8.47 -5.46 19.68
CA GLU A 105 -8.72 -4.17 20.30
C GLU A 105 -10.13 -3.63 20.00
N ASN A 106 -10.70 -4.01 18.86
CA ASN A 106 -12.03 -3.58 18.45
C ASN A 106 -13.12 -4.64 18.61
N ARG A 107 -12.87 -5.63 19.47
CA ARG A 107 -13.89 -6.65 19.79
C ARG A 107 -15.15 -5.97 20.35
N GLY A 108 -16.31 -6.20 19.70
CA GLY A 108 -17.59 -5.59 20.08
C GLY A 108 -17.75 -4.11 19.69
N VAL A 109 -16.87 -3.54 18.90
CA VAL A 109 -16.92 -2.14 18.43
C VAL A 109 -18.26 -1.75 17.82
N ILE A 110 -18.92 -2.67 17.10
CA ILE A 110 -20.22 -2.47 16.44
C ILE A 110 -21.36 -2.04 17.37
N ASN A 111 -21.20 -2.22 18.68
CA ASN A 111 -22.17 -1.79 19.71
C ASN A 111 -21.88 -0.36 20.22
N HIS A 112 -20.83 0.31 19.74
CA HIS A 112 -20.38 1.62 20.22
C HIS A 112 -20.15 2.56 19.03
N PRO A 113 -21.13 3.39 18.63
CA PRO A 113 -21.07 4.24 17.45
C PRO A 113 -19.81 5.12 17.39
N ASP A 114 -19.42 5.76 18.49
CA ASP A 114 -18.23 6.62 18.54
C ASP A 114 -16.93 5.84 18.27
N ARG A 115 -16.86 4.61 18.76
CA ARG A 115 -15.73 3.72 18.52
C ARG A 115 -15.70 3.21 17.07
N VAL A 116 -16.86 2.98 16.47
CA VAL A 116 -16.97 2.67 15.02
C VAL A 116 -16.44 3.82 14.20
N ALA A 117 -16.89 5.05 14.49
CA ALA A 117 -16.43 6.24 13.77
C ALA A 117 -14.89 6.40 13.88
N SER A 118 -14.34 6.25 15.06
CA SER A 118 -12.88 6.33 15.28
C SER A 118 -12.12 5.21 14.55
N LEU A 119 -12.64 3.99 14.52
CA LEU A 119 -12.05 2.88 13.79
C LEU A 119 -12.06 3.14 12.28
N VAL A 120 -13.20 3.56 11.74
CA VAL A 120 -13.35 3.88 10.31
C VAL A 120 -12.38 5.01 9.92
N ALA A 121 -12.33 6.09 10.69
CA ALA A 121 -11.40 7.20 10.43
C ALA A 121 -9.92 6.75 10.42
N ARG A 122 -9.52 5.84 11.33
CA ARG A 122 -8.17 5.27 11.32
C ARG A 122 -7.91 4.40 10.09
N LEU A 123 -8.87 3.58 9.68
CA LEU A 123 -8.75 2.74 8.48
C LEU A 123 -8.66 3.58 7.21
N ASP A 124 -9.47 4.63 7.11
CA ASP A 124 -9.42 5.57 5.99
C ASP A 124 -8.05 6.27 5.94
N LYS A 125 -7.52 6.72 7.09
CA LYS A 125 -6.19 7.33 7.15
C LYS A 125 -5.07 6.37 6.74
N ILE A 126 -5.13 5.09 7.13
CA ILE A 126 -4.17 4.07 6.68
C ILE A 126 -4.20 3.94 5.15
N ALA A 127 -5.40 3.90 4.56
CA ALA A 127 -5.55 3.78 3.12
C ALA A 127 -5.03 5.02 2.37
N GLU A 128 -5.34 6.22 2.87
CA GLU A 128 -4.83 7.49 2.34
C GLU A 128 -3.31 7.53 2.38
N ASP A 129 -2.69 7.28 3.55
CA ASP A 129 -1.24 7.29 3.72
C ASP A 129 -0.54 6.27 2.81
N ALA A 130 -1.12 5.09 2.64
CA ALA A 130 -0.61 4.06 1.73
C ALA A 130 -0.66 4.53 0.28
N THR A 131 -1.78 5.13 -0.16
CA THR A 131 -1.95 5.65 -1.52
C THR A 131 -0.99 6.81 -1.80
N GLU A 132 -0.84 7.75 -0.87
CA GLU A 132 0.10 8.86 -1.01
C GLU A 132 1.55 8.36 -1.16
N LEU A 133 1.97 7.42 -0.30
CA LEU A 133 3.32 6.85 -0.34
C LEU A 133 3.55 6.02 -1.61
N GLN A 134 2.56 5.25 -2.07
CA GLN A 134 2.61 4.54 -3.34
C GLN A 134 2.87 5.49 -4.50
N ASN A 135 2.11 6.59 -4.58
CA ASN A 135 2.27 7.60 -5.62
C ASN A 135 3.65 8.28 -5.57
N GLU A 136 4.14 8.60 -4.38
CA GLU A 136 5.45 9.20 -4.19
C GLU A 136 6.59 8.27 -4.63
N LEU A 137 6.50 6.99 -4.26
CA LEU A 137 7.45 5.96 -4.70
C LEU A 137 7.39 5.76 -6.22
N GLY A 138 6.20 5.72 -6.81
CA GLY A 138 6.00 5.64 -8.27
C GLY A 138 6.65 6.81 -9.01
N GLN A 139 6.42 8.03 -8.56
CA GLN A 139 7.07 9.21 -9.12
C GLN A 139 8.60 9.19 -8.95
N ALA A 140 9.11 8.64 -7.85
CA ALA A 140 10.55 8.50 -7.65
C ALA A 140 11.16 7.44 -8.58
N VAL A 141 10.43 6.36 -8.88
CA VAL A 141 10.78 5.35 -9.89
C VAL A 141 10.85 5.99 -11.28
N GLU A 142 9.82 6.73 -11.68
CA GLU A 142 9.74 7.42 -12.98
C GLU A 142 10.90 8.40 -13.15
N ARG A 143 11.12 9.28 -12.17
CA ARG A 143 12.24 10.23 -12.20
C ARG A 143 13.58 9.54 -12.38
N PHE A 144 13.82 8.48 -11.62
CA PHE A 144 15.08 7.73 -11.72
C PHE A 144 15.25 7.05 -13.08
N ALA A 145 14.19 6.49 -13.67
CA ALA A 145 14.23 5.89 -14.99
C ALA A 145 14.63 6.92 -16.06
N VAL A 146 13.99 8.09 -16.05
CA VAL A 146 14.31 9.19 -16.99
C VAL A 146 15.73 9.72 -16.79
N GLU A 147 16.17 9.93 -15.54
CA GLU A 147 17.55 10.34 -15.21
C GLU A 147 18.58 9.29 -15.65
N SER A 148 18.20 8.03 -15.71
CA SER A 148 19.03 6.90 -16.17
C SER A 148 19.04 6.75 -17.70
N GLY A 149 18.34 7.63 -18.43
CA GLY A 149 18.33 7.67 -19.90
C GLY A 149 17.22 6.85 -20.55
N VAL A 150 16.20 6.42 -19.77
CA VAL A 150 14.99 5.82 -20.35
C VAL A 150 14.14 6.94 -20.97
N ASP A 151 13.67 6.71 -22.21
CA ASP A 151 12.80 7.65 -22.90
C ASP A 151 11.48 7.82 -22.15
N ARG A 152 11.11 9.07 -21.84
CA ARG A 152 9.89 9.40 -21.13
C ARG A 152 8.64 8.92 -21.86
N ASP A 153 8.59 9.08 -23.18
CA ASP A 153 7.45 8.64 -23.99
C ASP A 153 7.27 7.11 -23.95
N LEU A 154 8.36 6.37 -23.72
CA LEU A 154 8.31 4.92 -23.50
C LEU A 154 7.70 4.61 -22.13
N VAL A 155 8.13 5.30 -21.07
CA VAL A 155 7.60 5.12 -19.70
C VAL A 155 6.11 5.42 -19.66
N ASP A 156 5.68 6.53 -20.25
CA ASP A 156 4.27 6.94 -20.28
C ASP A 156 3.40 5.93 -21.05
N ARG A 157 3.89 5.40 -22.18
CA ARG A 157 3.18 4.38 -22.96
C ARG A 157 3.02 3.06 -22.20
N GLU A 158 4.07 2.54 -21.60
CA GLU A 158 4.03 1.32 -20.79
C GLU A 158 3.09 1.46 -19.58
N ALA A 159 3.11 2.63 -18.92
CA ALA A 159 2.20 2.93 -17.84
C ALA A 159 0.73 2.94 -18.29
N GLN A 160 0.46 3.53 -19.47
CA GLN A 160 -0.89 3.55 -20.04
C GLN A 160 -1.37 2.15 -20.45
N GLU A 161 -0.54 1.35 -21.11
CA GLU A 161 -0.86 -0.03 -21.49
C GLU A 161 -1.16 -0.89 -20.24
N LEU A 162 -0.40 -0.69 -19.16
CA LEU A 162 -0.63 -1.38 -17.89
C LEU A 162 -1.97 -0.96 -17.28
N ALA A 163 -2.29 0.34 -17.23
CA ALA A 163 -3.55 0.85 -16.70
C ALA A 163 -4.76 0.32 -17.51
N GLU A 164 -4.66 0.29 -18.83
CA GLU A 164 -5.70 -0.27 -19.70
C GLU A 164 -5.89 -1.78 -19.47
N SER A 165 -4.81 -2.54 -19.24
CA SER A 165 -4.87 -3.97 -18.94
C SER A 165 -5.60 -4.28 -17.64
N TRP A 166 -5.62 -3.34 -16.70
CA TRP A 166 -6.33 -3.44 -15.42
C TRP A 166 -7.77 -2.92 -15.49
N GLY A 167 -8.23 -2.46 -16.65
CA GLY A 167 -9.56 -1.93 -16.86
C GLY A 167 -9.77 -0.50 -16.32
N TYR A 168 -8.71 0.21 -16.02
CA TYR A 168 -8.76 1.65 -15.74
C TYR A 168 -8.84 2.41 -17.07
N TYR A 169 -10.06 2.76 -17.48
CA TYR A 169 -10.28 3.71 -18.57
C TYR A 169 -10.28 5.11 -17.95
N PHE A 170 -9.34 5.92 -18.35
CA PHE A 170 -9.31 7.36 -18.05
C PHE A 170 -10.13 8.14 -19.06
#